data_234c64915b3d71a9e3a92bb5f8a6fcd0
#
_entry.id   234c64915b3d71a9e3a92bb5f8a6fcd0
#
_cell.length_a   1.000
_cell.length_b   1.000
_cell.length_c   1.000
_cell.angle_alpha   90.00
_cell.angle_beta   90.00
_cell.angle_gamma   90.00
#
_symmetry.space_group_name_H-M   'P 1'
#
loop_
_entity.id
_entity.type
_entity.pdbx_description
1 polymer ?
#
loop_
_entity_poly.entity_id
_entity_poly.type
_entity_poly.pdbx_seq_one_letter_code
_entity_poly.pdbx_strand_id
1 'polypeptide(L)'
;MHRTIRLTLTSLLAVGLSGCGTGKPIHYYTVQQPAPPALVPGTHPVSLLVGNISAAGIYLDTPIAYRTGPNEIGTYQYSRWVEPPNALLKDKLIRMLRASGDYQSVAELGSTSDGQFVLRGRLYNFEEVDSANIEGLISMEFELYNRKTGKVVWSHYYSQSEPVQGKEISAVVAALDTNLDRGLKEVAAGLNQYFLSNPVGKS
;
A
#
# COMPACT_ATOMS: atom_id res chain seq x y z
N MET A 1 -69.63 -41.53 5.06
CA MET A 1 -68.37 -41.63 4.25
C MET A 1 -67.84 -40.23 3.92
N HIS A 2 -67.46 -39.35 4.89
CA HIS A 2 -66.93 -38.02 4.64
C HIS A 2 -65.99 -37.55 5.78
N ARG A 3 -64.96 -38.39 6.17
CA ARG A 3 -64.10 -37.95 7.29
C ARG A 3 -62.59 -38.25 7.12
N THR A 4 -62.14 -38.62 5.94
CA THR A 4 -60.75 -39.06 5.71
C THR A 4 -59.94 -38.22 4.69
N ILE A 5 -60.38 -37.06 4.23
CA ILE A 5 -59.69 -36.27 3.18
C ILE A 5 -59.05 -34.94 3.71
N ARG A 6 -59.07 -34.67 5.01
CA ARG A 6 -58.52 -33.38 5.53
C ARG A 6 -57.19 -33.45 6.24
N LEU A 7 -56.46 -34.57 6.24
CA LEU A 7 -55.16 -34.69 6.97
C LEU A 7 -53.91 -34.82 6.10
N THR A 8 -53.99 -34.74 4.79
CA THR A 8 -52.84 -34.90 3.90
C THR A 8 -52.35 -33.59 3.21
N LEU A 9 -52.89 -32.43 3.54
CA LEU A 9 -52.53 -31.18 2.88
C LEU A 9 -51.70 -30.22 3.77
N THR A 10 -51.33 -30.60 5.00
CA THR A 10 -50.60 -29.70 5.92
C THR A 10 -49.11 -30.07 6.06
N SER A 11 -48.61 -31.11 5.37
CA SER A 11 -47.23 -31.61 5.53
C SER A 11 -46.27 -31.20 4.42
N LEU A 12 -46.64 -30.35 3.45
CA LEU A 12 -45.82 -30.02 2.28
C LEU A 12 -45.29 -28.57 2.26
N LEU A 13 -45.41 -27.80 3.35
CA LEU A 13 -44.98 -26.38 3.37
C LEU A 13 -43.83 -26.07 4.34
N ALA A 14 -43.02 -27.08 4.74
CA ALA A 14 -41.97 -26.91 5.74
C ALA A 14 -40.54 -27.17 5.21
N VAL A 15 -40.27 -27.22 3.90
CA VAL A 15 -38.95 -27.57 3.33
C VAL A 15 -38.32 -26.43 2.49
N GLY A 16 -38.65 -25.19 2.75
CA GLY A 16 -38.27 -24.06 1.89
C GLY A 16 -37.30 -23.00 2.47
N LEU A 17 -36.72 -23.15 3.67
CA LEU A 17 -35.93 -22.07 4.31
C LEU A 17 -34.58 -22.49 4.88
N SER A 18 -33.85 -23.37 4.22
CA SER A 18 -32.46 -23.72 4.60
C SER A 18 -31.42 -23.20 3.63
N GLY A 19 -31.64 -22.06 3.01
CA GLY A 19 -30.71 -21.37 2.16
C GLY A 19 -29.96 -20.26 2.92
N CYS A 20 -29.34 -20.54 4.07
CA CYS A 20 -28.26 -19.68 4.57
C CYS A 20 -27.07 -19.83 3.63
N GLY A 21 -27.01 -19.03 2.58
CA GLY A 21 -25.84 -18.90 1.73
C GLY A 21 -24.67 -18.46 2.60
N THR A 22 -23.75 -19.36 2.91
CA THR A 22 -22.47 -19.00 3.52
C THR A 22 -21.72 -18.18 2.49
N GLY A 23 -21.77 -16.84 2.63
CA GLY A 23 -20.97 -15.94 1.80
C GLY A 23 -19.49 -16.34 1.89
N LYS A 24 -18.75 -16.25 0.77
CA LYS A 24 -17.32 -16.50 0.78
C LYS A 24 -16.65 -15.53 1.77
N PRO A 25 -15.71 -16.00 2.62
CA PRO A 25 -15.00 -15.13 3.55
C PRO A 25 -14.15 -14.11 2.79
N ILE A 26 -14.05 -12.89 3.34
CA ILE A 26 -13.12 -11.88 2.85
C ILE A 26 -11.76 -12.14 3.50
N HIS A 27 -10.71 -12.19 2.68
CA HIS A 27 -9.32 -12.32 3.11
C HIS A 27 -8.66 -10.95 3.12
N TYR A 28 -7.96 -10.64 4.21
CA TYR A 28 -7.23 -9.38 4.38
C TYR A 28 -5.73 -9.63 4.31
N TYR A 29 -5.04 -8.72 3.61
CA TYR A 29 -3.60 -8.77 3.36
C TYR A 29 -2.95 -7.47 3.79
N THR A 30 -1.68 -7.56 4.14
CA THR A 30 -0.85 -6.40 4.47
C THR A 30 0.56 -6.58 3.91
N VAL A 31 1.31 -5.49 3.82
CA VAL A 31 2.73 -5.52 3.47
C VAL A 31 3.57 -5.78 4.73
N GLN A 32 4.73 -6.42 4.55
CA GLN A 32 5.65 -6.65 5.66
C GLN A 32 6.21 -5.32 6.16
N GLN A 33 6.26 -5.17 7.47
CA GLN A 33 6.78 -3.96 8.09
C GLN A 33 8.30 -4.08 8.27
N PRO A 34 9.05 -2.99 8.07
CA PRO A 34 10.49 -2.97 8.32
C PRO A 34 10.80 -3.14 9.82
N ALA A 35 12.06 -3.41 10.12
CA ALA A 35 12.57 -3.52 11.48
C ALA A 35 12.22 -2.27 12.33
N PRO A 36 12.16 -2.40 13.67
CA PRO A 36 11.99 -1.25 14.54
C PRO A 36 13.06 -0.18 14.31
N PRO A 37 12.74 1.12 14.58
CA PRO A 37 13.66 2.22 14.39
C PRO A 37 14.96 2.02 15.19
N ALA A 38 16.10 2.40 14.58
CA ALA A 38 17.36 2.45 15.29
C ALA A 38 17.35 3.57 16.34
N LEU A 39 17.89 3.28 17.53
CA LEU A 39 18.07 4.26 18.62
C LEU A 39 19.43 4.98 18.50
N VAL A 40 19.80 5.41 17.28
CA VAL A 40 21.08 6.11 17.01
C VAL A 40 20.80 7.54 16.58
N PRO A 41 21.62 8.53 16.97
CA PRO A 41 21.54 9.87 16.44
C PRO A 41 21.66 9.85 14.92
N GLY A 42 20.77 10.59 14.22
CA GLY A 42 20.78 10.64 12.77
C GLY A 42 22.07 11.20 12.19
N THR A 43 22.52 10.64 11.08
CA THR A 43 23.70 11.09 10.32
C THR A 43 23.47 12.51 9.77
N HIS A 44 22.23 12.80 9.35
CA HIS A 44 21.85 14.12 8.86
C HIS A 44 21.11 14.92 9.93
N PRO A 45 21.50 16.19 10.21
CA PRO A 45 20.76 17.08 11.12
C PRO A 45 19.49 17.63 10.46
N VAL A 46 18.65 16.71 9.96
CA VAL A 46 17.47 17.00 9.16
C VAL A 46 16.24 16.42 9.85
N SER A 47 15.22 17.24 10.04
CA SER A 47 13.87 16.82 10.37
C SER A 47 13.02 16.70 9.11
N LEU A 48 12.63 15.48 8.78
CA LEU A 48 11.87 15.13 7.59
C LEU A 48 10.41 14.91 7.93
N LEU A 49 9.51 15.59 7.24
CA LEU A 49 8.07 15.36 7.32
C LEU A 49 7.62 14.55 6.10
N VAL A 50 6.84 13.51 6.32
CA VAL A 50 6.23 12.72 5.24
C VAL A 50 4.78 13.19 5.06
N GLY A 51 4.48 13.71 3.88
CA GLY A 51 3.15 14.14 3.49
C GLY A 51 2.24 13.00 3.08
N ASN A 52 1.05 13.34 2.63
CA ASN A 52 0.14 12.36 2.06
C ASN A 52 0.68 11.84 0.73
N ILE A 53 0.46 10.55 0.49
CA ILE A 53 0.69 9.91 -0.80
C ILE A 53 -0.62 9.96 -1.58
N SER A 54 -0.64 10.75 -2.66
CA SER A 54 -1.80 10.80 -3.56
C SER A 54 -1.85 9.53 -4.42
N ALA A 55 -3.05 9.13 -4.84
CA ALA A 55 -3.23 7.96 -5.71
C ALA A 55 -4.50 8.11 -6.56
N ALA A 56 -4.64 7.28 -7.58
CA ALA A 56 -5.91 7.09 -8.27
C ALA A 56 -6.95 6.44 -7.35
N GLY A 57 -8.25 6.71 -7.56
CA GLY A 57 -9.33 6.28 -6.68
C GLY A 57 -9.32 4.79 -6.34
N ILE A 58 -8.96 3.93 -7.31
CA ILE A 58 -8.87 2.48 -7.12
C ILE A 58 -7.82 2.07 -6.08
N TYR A 59 -6.77 2.88 -5.86
CA TYR A 59 -5.73 2.64 -4.85
C TYR A 59 -5.96 3.44 -3.56
N LEU A 60 -7.08 4.15 -3.47
CA LEU A 60 -7.59 4.78 -2.25
C LEU A 60 -8.61 3.90 -1.53
N ASP A 61 -8.92 2.72 -2.07
CA ASP A 61 -9.80 1.71 -1.50
C ASP A 61 -9.02 0.42 -1.22
N THR A 62 -9.61 -0.47 -0.43
CA THR A 62 -8.95 -1.68 0.08
C THR A 62 -8.96 -2.90 -0.85
N PRO A 63 -9.90 -3.10 -1.82
CA PRO A 63 -9.83 -4.26 -2.70
C PRO A 63 -8.53 -4.32 -3.49
N ILE A 64 -7.91 -5.51 -3.59
CA ILE A 64 -6.71 -5.71 -4.39
C ILE A 64 -7.06 -5.50 -5.86
N ALA A 65 -6.32 -4.61 -6.53
CA ALA A 65 -6.51 -4.29 -7.94
C ALA A 65 -5.77 -5.29 -8.84
N TYR A 66 -6.35 -5.60 -9.99
CA TYR A 66 -5.73 -6.37 -11.06
C TYR A 66 -6.01 -5.75 -12.42
N ARG A 67 -5.13 -6.00 -13.39
CA ARG A 67 -5.22 -5.53 -14.78
C ARG A 67 -5.12 -6.70 -15.73
N THR A 68 -6.09 -6.83 -16.65
CA THR A 68 -6.15 -7.88 -17.66
C THR A 68 -5.79 -7.38 -19.06
N GLY A 69 -5.61 -6.06 -19.18
CA GLY A 69 -5.27 -5.42 -20.46
C GLY A 69 -4.93 -3.94 -20.29
N PRO A 70 -4.50 -3.26 -21.34
CA PRO A 70 -4.01 -1.86 -21.21
C PRO A 70 -5.07 -0.88 -20.72
N ASN A 71 -6.35 -1.17 -20.97
CA ASN A 71 -7.47 -0.28 -20.63
C ASN A 71 -8.49 -0.94 -19.68
N GLU A 72 -8.17 -2.12 -19.13
CA GLU A 72 -9.08 -2.88 -18.27
C GLU A 72 -8.44 -3.12 -16.91
N ILE A 73 -9.08 -2.59 -15.87
CA ILE A 73 -8.67 -2.76 -14.48
C ILE A 73 -9.89 -3.17 -13.65
N GLY A 74 -9.70 -4.12 -12.75
CA GLY A 74 -10.72 -4.61 -11.83
C GLY A 74 -10.20 -4.75 -10.43
N THR A 75 -11.05 -5.25 -9.53
CA THR A 75 -10.68 -5.53 -8.15
C THR A 75 -11.20 -6.89 -7.71
N TYR A 76 -10.46 -7.56 -6.85
CA TYR A 76 -10.86 -8.82 -6.25
C TYR A 76 -11.99 -8.63 -5.24
N GLN A 77 -13.08 -9.37 -5.40
CA GLN A 77 -14.27 -9.26 -4.55
C GLN A 77 -14.01 -9.68 -3.10
N TYR A 78 -13.17 -10.70 -2.89
CA TYR A 78 -12.95 -11.35 -1.59
C TYR A 78 -11.53 -11.19 -1.04
N SER A 79 -10.68 -10.39 -1.71
CA SER A 79 -9.29 -10.14 -1.29
C SER A 79 -9.06 -8.66 -1.16
N ARG A 80 -8.65 -8.23 0.04
CA ARG A 80 -8.52 -6.82 0.39
C ARG A 80 -7.23 -6.56 1.15
N TRP A 81 -6.69 -5.40 0.97
CA TRP A 81 -5.71 -4.84 1.88
C TRP A 81 -6.36 -4.48 3.23
N VAL A 82 -5.61 -4.53 4.32
CA VAL A 82 -6.08 -4.03 5.65
C VAL A 82 -6.30 -2.53 5.65
N GLU A 83 -5.57 -1.79 4.82
CA GLU A 83 -5.66 -0.35 4.58
C GLU A 83 -5.43 -0.07 3.09
N PRO A 84 -5.87 1.08 2.56
CA PRO A 84 -5.60 1.45 1.17
C PRO A 84 -4.10 1.42 0.82
N PRO A 85 -3.72 1.01 -0.41
CA PRO A 85 -2.32 0.92 -0.84
C PRO A 85 -1.46 2.16 -0.58
N ASN A 86 -2.00 3.35 -0.79
CA ASN A 86 -1.29 4.61 -0.52
C ASN A 86 -0.99 4.81 0.97
N ALA A 87 -1.86 4.34 1.88
CA ALA A 87 -1.64 4.39 3.32
C ALA A 87 -0.59 3.35 3.75
N LEU A 88 -0.68 2.11 3.25
CA LEU A 88 0.32 1.06 3.47
C LEU A 88 1.72 1.51 3.03
N LEU A 89 1.82 2.12 1.85
CA LEU A 89 3.06 2.68 1.31
C LEU A 89 3.61 3.77 2.23
N LYS A 90 2.78 4.72 2.65
CA LYS A 90 3.19 5.83 3.54
C LYS A 90 3.72 5.31 4.88
N ASP A 91 2.99 4.39 5.52
CA ASP A 91 3.39 3.82 6.82
C ASP A 91 4.72 3.05 6.69
N LYS A 92 4.85 2.19 5.67
CA LYS A 92 6.10 1.44 5.41
C LYS A 92 7.29 2.39 5.16
N LEU A 93 7.09 3.45 4.38
CA LEU A 93 8.12 4.47 4.11
C LEU A 93 8.57 5.17 5.41
N ILE A 94 7.64 5.66 6.21
CA ILE A 94 7.95 6.33 7.49
C ILE A 94 8.75 5.41 8.40
N ARG A 95 8.33 4.15 8.54
CA ARG A 95 9.03 3.14 9.36
C ARG A 95 10.43 2.85 8.82
N MET A 96 10.59 2.72 7.50
CA MET A 96 11.87 2.48 6.86
C MET A 96 12.84 3.65 7.08
N LEU A 97 12.38 4.88 6.89
CA LEU A 97 13.19 6.09 7.12
C LEU A 97 13.56 6.28 8.59
N ARG A 98 12.69 5.88 9.52
CA ARG A 98 13.03 5.87 10.96
C ARG A 98 14.03 4.77 11.30
N ALA A 99 13.88 3.60 10.70
CA ALA A 99 14.75 2.45 10.95
C ALA A 99 16.17 2.65 10.40
N SER A 100 16.35 3.46 9.35
CA SER A 100 17.68 3.77 8.81
C SER A 100 18.57 4.52 9.82
N GLY A 101 17.98 5.33 10.69
CA GLY A 101 18.73 6.20 11.60
C GLY A 101 19.46 7.35 10.90
N ASP A 102 19.14 7.64 9.64
CA ASP A 102 19.85 8.67 8.85
C ASP A 102 19.42 10.10 9.21
N TYR A 103 18.22 10.26 9.78
CA TYR A 103 17.61 11.58 10.00
C TYR A 103 17.49 11.90 11.49
N GLN A 104 17.58 13.18 11.86
CA GLN A 104 17.34 13.64 13.23
C GLN A 104 15.93 13.28 13.69
N SER A 105 14.94 13.44 12.82
CA SER A 105 13.57 12.99 13.04
C SER A 105 12.84 12.72 11.74
N VAL A 106 11.91 11.75 11.77
CA VAL A 106 10.96 11.50 10.69
C VAL A 106 9.56 11.45 11.29
N ALA A 107 8.70 12.34 10.84
CA ALA A 107 7.32 12.47 11.33
C ALA A 107 6.32 12.64 10.19
N GLU A 108 5.05 12.46 10.48
CA GLU A 108 4.00 12.80 9.52
C GLU A 108 3.80 14.31 9.42
N LEU A 109 3.52 14.80 8.22
CA LEU A 109 3.08 16.17 8.01
C LEU A 109 1.71 16.37 8.69
N GLY A 110 1.60 17.39 9.53
CA GLY A 110 0.41 17.63 10.35
C GLY A 110 0.52 17.10 11.78
N SER A 111 1.60 16.38 12.13
CA SER A 111 1.97 16.14 13.53
C SER A 111 2.45 17.43 14.20
N THR A 112 2.68 17.37 15.53
CA THR A 112 3.26 18.50 16.28
C THR A 112 4.75 18.73 16.00
N SER A 113 5.36 17.90 15.15
CA SER A 113 6.78 17.99 14.80
C SER A 113 7.04 19.05 13.75
N ASP A 114 8.08 19.85 13.95
CA ASP A 114 8.60 20.74 12.93
C ASP A 114 9.62 20.04 12.02
N GLY A 115 9.63 20.40 10.73
CA GLY A 115 10.56 19.85 9.77
C GLY A 115 10.87 20.83 8.65
N GLN A 116 12.13 20.83 8.21
CA GLN A 116 12.61 21.70 7.15
C GLN A 116 12.21 21.17 5.77
N PHE A 117 12.04 19.88 5.64
CA PHE A 117 11.74 19.21 4.39
C PHE A 117 10.45 18.42 4.49
N VAL A 118 9.69 18.40 3.39
CA VAL A 118 8.49 17.58 3.23
C VAL A 118 8.70 16.62 2.06
N LEU A 119 8.63 15.33 2.32
CA LEU A 119 8.60 14.29 1.30
C LEU A 119 7.14 14.05 0.91
N ARG A 120 6.80 14.29 -0.34
CA ARG A 120 5.48 14.03 -0.93
C ARG A 120 5.57 12.88 -1.91
N GLY A 121 4.49 12.15 -2.11
CA GLY A 121 4.47 11.05 -3.05
C GLY A 121 3.19 10.95 -3.85
N ARG A 122 3.29 10.21 -4.95
CA ARG A 122 2.15 9.79 -5.76
C ARG A 122 2.32 8.32 -6.14
N LEU A 123 1.26 7.57 -5.91
CA LEU A 123 1.15 6.16 -6.32
C LEU A 123 0.36 6.10 -7.63
N TYR A 124 0.99 5.62 -8.69
CA TYR A 124 0.38 5.48 -10.02
C TYR A 124 -0.18 4.09 -10.25
N ASN A 125 0.56 3.03 -9.83
CA ASN A 125 0.14 1.64 -9.94
C ASN A 125 0.50 0.88 -8.66
N PHE A 126 -0.43 0.03 -8.22
CA PHE A 126 -0.26 -0.94 -7.14
C PHE A 126 -1.22 -2.10 -7.42
N GLU A 127 -0.85 -2.96 -8.37
CA GLU A 127 -1.77 -3.90 -8.96
C GLU A 127 -1.08 -5.16 -9.48
N GLU A 128 -1.86 -6.23 -9.56
CA GLU A 128 -1.50 -7.39 -10.36
C GLU A 128 -1.69 -7.04 -11.85
N VAL A 129 -0.75 -7.45 -12.68
CA VAL A 129 -0.88 -7.44 -14.14
C VAL A 129 -0.97 -8.88 -14.61
N ASP A 130 -2.17 -9.28 -15.05
CA ASP A 130 -2.45 -10.60 -15.61
C ASP A 130 -2.31 -10.53 -17.12
N SER A 131 -1.14 -10.94 -17.62
CA SER A 131 -0.80 -11.01 -19.03
C SER A 131 -0.26 -12.41 -19.38
N ALA A 132 0.74 -12.53 -20.23
CA ALA A 132 1.41 -13.82 -20.50
C ALA A 132 2.05 -14.42 -19.23
N ASN A 133 2.54 -13.56 -18.33
CA ASN A 133 2.99 -13.91 -16.98
C ASN A 133 2.28 -12.98 -16.01
N ILE A 134 1.97 -13.50 -14.82
CA ILE A 134 1.38 -12.69 -13.74
C ILE A 134 2.52 -11.94 -13.04
N GLU A 135 2.36 -10.62 -12.89
CA GLU A 135 3.34 -9.74 -12.26
C GLU A 135 2.68 -8.78 -11.28
N GLY A 136 3.40 -8.38 -10.24
CA GLY A 136 3.01 -7.30 -9.34
C GLY A 136 3.66 -5.98 -9.78
N LEU A 137 2.89 -5.06 -10.35
CA LEU A 137 3.35 -3.74 -10.82
C LEU A 137 3.22 -2.68 -9.74
N ILE A 138 4.31 -1.96 -9.50
CA ILE A 138 4.30 -0.74 -8.69
C ILE A 138 4.94 0.40 -9.49
N SER A 139 4.22 1.53 -9.55
CA SER A 139 4.75 2.79 -10.07
C SER A 139 4.45 3.91 -9.10
N MET A 140 5.47 4.63 -8.68
CA MET A 140 5.37 5.71 -7.71
C MET A 140 6.38 6.81 -7.97
N GLU A 141 6.08 8.01 -7.51
CA GLU A 141 6.95 9.17 -7.58
C GLU A 141 7.03 9.83 -6.22
N PHE A 142 8.20 10.35 -5.89
CA PHE A 142 8.44 11.14 -4.70
C PHE A 142 9.15 12.43 -5.01
N GLU A 143 8.80 13.48 -4.25
CA GLU A 143 9.39 14.80 -4.31
C GLU A 143 9.78 15.28 -2.92
N LEU A 144 11.00 15.77 -2.78
CA LEU A 144 11.47 16.44 -1.58
C LEU A 144 11.30 17.94 -1.71
N TYR A 145 10.43 18.52 -0.91
CA TYR A 145 10.13 19.95 -0.89
C TYR A 145 10.86 20.61 0.29
N ASN A 146 11.64 21.65 -0.01
CA ASN A 146 12.28 22.48 1.02
C ASN A 146 11.33 23.62 1.41
N ARG A 147 10.85 23.62 2.64
CA ARG A 147 9.87 24.58 3.16
C ARG A 147 10.42 26.01 3.24
N LYS A 148 11.72 26.18 3.46
CA LYS A 148 12.37 27.49 3.56
C LYS A 148 12.46 28.18 2.21
N THR A 149 12.76 27.44 1.14
CA THR A 149 12.92 28.00 -0.21
C THR A 149 11.67 27.91 -1.06
N GLY A 150 10.69 27.11 -0.65
CA GLY A 150 9.47 26.88 -1.41
C GLY A 150 9.68 26.06 -2.69
N LYS A 151 10.77 25.28 -2.79
CA LYS A 151 11.14 24.56 -4.01
C LYS A 151 11.20 23.05 -3.78
N VAL A 152 10.87 22.28 -4.84
CA VAL A 152 11.26 20.87 -4.94
C VAL A 152 12.77 20.82 -5.20
N VAL A 153 13.48 20.07 -4.40
CA VAL A 153 14.94 19.99 -4.42
C VAL A 153 15.48 18.63 -4.80
N TRP A 154 14.60 17.61 -4.80
CA TRP A 154 14.90 16.27 -5.26
C TRP A 154 13.60 15.59 -5.69
N SER A 155 13.67 14.73 -6.69
CA SER A 155 12.57 13.86 -7.09
C SER A 155 13.09 12.50 -7.54
N HIS A 156 12.24 11.47 -7.41
CA HIS A 156 12.53 10.11 -7.85
C HIS A 156 11.26 9.43 -8.35
N TYR A 157 11.33 8.85 -9.54
CA TYR A 157 10.28 8.03 -10.12
C TYR A 157 10.73 6.57 -10.16
N TYR A 158 9.85 5.69 -9.69
CA TYR A 158 10.06 4.24 -9.68
C TYR A 158 8.92 3.56 -10.43
N SER A 159 9.24 2.63 -11.32
CA SER A 159 8.23 1.81 -12.00
C SER A 159 8.85 0.47 -12.36
N GLN A 160 8.46 -0.58 -11.66
CA GLN A 160 8.97 -1.93 -11.85
C GLN A 160 7.87 -2.97 -11.65
N SER A 161 8.03 -4.11 -12.32
CA SER A 161 7.26 -5.33 -12.10
C SER A 161 8.07 -6.38 -11.33
N GLU A 162 7.38 -7.21 -10.57
CA GLU A 162 7.91 -8.38 -9.89
C GLU A 162 7.13 -9.62 -10.31
N PRO A 163 7.79 -10.68 -10.84
CA PRO A 163 7.11 -11.91 -11.23
C PRO A 163 6.42 -12.59 -10.04
N VAL A 164 5.16 -13.00 -10.24
CA VAL A 164 4.39 -13.73 -9.23
C VAL A 164 4.75 -15.20 -9.27
N GLN A 165 5.20 -15.74 -8.13
CA GLN A 165 5.60 -17.14 -7.99
C GLN A 165 4.40 -17.99 -7.52
N GLY A 166 3.45 -18.27 -8.43
CA GLY A 166 2.24 -19.04 -8.14
C GLY A 166 1.00 -18.43 -8.79
N LYS A 167 -0.18 -18.91 -8.37
CA LYS A 167 -1.48 -18.44 -8.88
C LYS A 167 -2.39 -17.88 -7.79
N GLU A 168 -1.98 -18.00 -6.54
CA GLU A 168 -2.78 -17.58 -5.39
C GLU A 168 -2.56 -16.08 -5.12
N ILE A 169 -3.58 -15.42 -4.60
CA ILE A 169 -3.50 -13.99 -4.23
C ILE A 169 -2.36 -13.72 -3.23
N SER A 170 -2.05 -14.67 -2.36
CA SER A 170 -0.90 -14.56 -1.45
C SER A 170 0.44 -14.42 -2.19
N ALA A 171 0.59 -15.06 -3.36
CA ALA A 171 1.79 -14.91 -4.19
C ALA A 171 1.83 -13.53 -4.88
N VAL A 172 0.68 -12.99 -5.30
CA VAL A 172 0.56 -11.63 -5.82
C VAL A 172 0.95 -10.62 -4.73
N VAL A 173 0.42 -10.79 -3.52
CA VAL A 173 0.76 -9.93 -2.38
C VAL A 173 2.27 -9.97 -2.07
N ALA A 174 2.89 -11.16 -2.10
CA ALA A 174 4.32 -11.31 -1.88
C ALA A 174 5.16 -10.61 -2.95
N ALA A 175 4.76 -10.70 -4.23
CA ALA A 175 5.41 -10.00 -5.33
C ALA A 175 5.28 -8.47 -5.18
N LEU A 176 4.07 -7.96 -4.87
CA LEU A 176 3.85 -6.54 -4.61
C LEU A 176 4.66 -6.04 -3.40
N ASP A 177 4.73 -6.82 -2.31
CA ASP A 177 5.53 -6.44 -1.14
C ASP A 177 7.03 -6.39 -1.44
N THR A 178 7.55 -7.38 -2.18
CA THR A 178 8.95 -7.41 -2.63
C THR A 178 9.27 -6.21 -3.52
N ASN A 179 8.39 -5.89 -4.46
CA ASN A 179 8.53 -4.77 -5.38
C ASN A 179 8.47 -3.42 -4.62
N LEU A 180 7.52 -3.28 -3.69
CA LEU A 180 7.40 -2.10 -2.84
C LEU A 180 8.67 -1.88 -2.00
N ASP A 181 9.18 -2.93 -1.38
CA ASP A 181 10.39 -2.86 -0.55
C ASP A 181 11.61 -2.40 -1.36
N ARG A 182 11.78 -2.92 -2.59
CA ARG A 182 12.82 -2.48 -3.53
C ARG A 182 12.70 -0.99 -3.85
N GLY A 183 11.51 -0.55 -4.26
CA GLY A 183 11.29 0.85 -4.64
C GLY A 183 11.47 1.82 -3.47
N LEU A 184 11.01 1.47 -2.26
CA LEU A 184 11.23 2.31 -1.09
C LEU A 184 12.69 2.36 -0.64
N LYS A 185 13.46 1.29 -0.83
CA LYS A 185 14.92 1.30 -0.62
C LYS A 185 15.63 2.23 -1.60
N GLU A 186 15.23 2.27 -2.86
CA GLU A 186 15.77 3.23 -3.85
C GLU A 186 15.46 4.67 -3.46
N VAL A 187 14.21 4.96 -3.01
CA VAL A 187 13.83 6.27 -2.50
C VAL A 187 14.69 6.66 -1.29
N ALA A 188 14.85 5.78 -0.31
CA ALA A 188 15.65 6.04 0.89
C ALA A 188 17.13 6.29 0.53
N ALA A 189 17.71 5.48 -0.35
CA ALA A 189 19.08 5.66 -0.83
C ALA A 189 19.28 6.98 -1.59
N GLY A 190 18.32 7.34 -2.46
CA GLY A 190 18.33 8.61 -3.18
C GLY A 190 18.24 9.84 -2.28
N LEU A 191 17.40 9.79 -1.25
CA LEU A 191 17.29 10.84 -0.24
C LEU A 191 18.60 10.96 0.56
N ASN A 192 19.18 9.84 1.01
CA ASN A 192 20.44 9.84 1.72
C ASN A 192 21.56 10.47 0.87
N GLN A 193 21.69 10.06 -0.40
CA GLN A 193 22.66 10.63 -1.34
C GLN A 193 22.45 12.13 -1.58
N TYR A 194 21.19 12.59 -1.66
CA TYR A 194 20.86 14.00 -1.76
C TYR A 194 21.40 14.80 -0.56
N PHE A 195 21.17 14.35 0.68
CA PHE A 195 21.63 15.04 1.88
C PHE A 195 23.15 14.94 2.11
N LEU A 196 23.80 13.87 1.65
CA LEU A 196 25.27 13.79 1.62
C LEU A 196 25.88 14.84 0.67
N SER A 197 25.24 15.05 -0.48
CA SER A 197 25.72 16.02 -1.49
C SER A 197 25.30 17.47 -1.18
N ASN A 198 24.29 17.66 -0.33
CA ASN A 198 23.71 18.96 0.03
C ASN A 198 23.59 19.07 1.57
N PRO A 199 24.73 19.13 2.29
CA PRO A 199 24.71 19.14 3.74
C PRO A 199 23.95 20.35 4.28
N VAL A 200 22.98 20.09 5.16
CA VAL A 200 22.23 21.13 5.86
C VAL A 200 23.07 21.56 7.06
N GLY A 201 23.43 22.83 7.11
CA GLY A 201 24.16 23.38 8.27
C GLY A 201 23.35 23.22 9.56
N LYS A 202 24.04 22.89 10.68
CA LYS A 202 23.42 22.91 12.01
C LYS A 202 22.95 24.34 12.26
N SER A 203 21.63 24.55 12.31
CA SER A 203 21.00 25.82 12.74
C SER A 203 21.02 25.92 14.25
#